data_203dcfa0b93b00ffb11f3391a0724a29
#
_entry.id   203dcfa0b93b00ffb11f3391a0724a29
#
_cell.length_a   1.000
_cell.length_b   1.000
_cell.length_c   1.000
_cell.angle_alpha   90.00
_cell.angle_beta   90.00
_cell.angle_gamma   90.00
#
_symmetry.space_group_name_H-M   'P 1'
#
loop_
_entity.id
_entity.type
_entity.pdbx_description
1 polymer ?
#
loop_
_entity_poly.entity_id
_entity_poly.type
_entity_poly.pdbx_seq_one_letter_code
_entity_poly.pdbx_strand_id
1 'polypeptide(L)'
;MKYSVIAVIILFLLSSKSYAEEVSIDSGDPCTVFMCMAGKVYGENSSECKGPTKKFFNIIKKKKGRIRWSKTFDARKAFLMNCPRADPAHVSKIMSKFGRKLF
;
A
#
# COMPACT_ATOMS: atom_id res chain seq x y z
N MET A 1 -6.94 46.82 -4.50
CA MET A 1 -6.15 46.07 -3.53
C MET A 1 -6.89 44.91 -2.90
N LYS A 2 -8.15 45.07 -2.57
CA LYS A 2 -8.94 43.95 -2.01
C LYS A 2 -9.05 42.76 -2.95
N TYR A 3 -9.13 43.01 -4.25
CA TYR A 3 -9.33 41.95 -5.25
C TYR A 3 -8.06 41.12 -5.50
N SER A 4 -6.87 41.72 -5.36
CA SER A 4 -5.62 41.01 -5.55
C SER A 4 -5.38 39.94 -4.49
N VAL A 5 -5.77 40.24 -3.25
CA VAL A 5 -5.61 39.29 -2.13
C VAL A 5 -6.50 38.06 -2.34
N ILE A 6 -7.74 38.28 -2.76
CA ILE A 6 -8.68 37.20 -3.00
C ILE A 6 -8.23 36.32 -4.16
N ALA A 7 -7.71 36.92 -5.23
CA ALA A 7 -7.19 36.17 -6.37
C ALA A 7 -6.00 35.28 -5.99
N VAL A 8 -5.11 35.77 -5.15
CA VAL A 8 -3.95 35.00 -4.69
C VAL A 8 -4.41 33.78 -3.87
N ILE A 9 -5.39 33.96 -2.99
CA ILE A 9 -5.91 32.86 -2.17
C ILE A 9 -6.55 31.78 -3.05
N ILE A 10 -7.33 32.16 -4.06
CA ILE A 10 -7.97 31.23 -4.97
C ILE A 10 -6.92 30.43 -5.75
N LEU A 11 -5.88 31.07 -6.26
CA LEU A 11 -4.82 30.39 -6.97
C LEU A 11 -4.09 29.38 -6.09
N PHE A 12 -3.88 29.73 -4.83
CA PHE A 12 -3.23 28.82 -3.89
C PHE A 12 -4.07 27.58 -3.65
N LEU A 13 -5.37 27.70 -3.48
CA LEU A 13 -6.28 26.58 -3.30
C LEU A 13 -6.32 25.67 -4.52
N LEU A 14 -6.33 26.24 -5.72
CA LEU A 14 -6.32 25.46 -6.95
C LEU A 14 -5.02 24.67 -7.09
N SER A 15 -3.89 25.26 -6.73
CA SER A 15 -2.61 24.55 -6.76
C SER A 15 -2.61 23.34 -5.83
N SER A 16 -3.20 23.47 -4.65
CA SER A 16 -3.31 22.37 -3.70
C SER A 16 -4.13 21.22 -4.27
N LYS A 17 -5.24 21.50 -4.94
CA LYS A 17 -6.07 20.47 -5.56
C LYS A 17 -5.35 19.76 -6.70
N SER A 18 -4.67 20.49 -7.56
CA SER A 18 -3.91 19.90 -8.65
C SER A 18 -2.85 18.95 -8.15
N TYR A 19 -2.16 19.33 -7.08
CA TYR A 19 -1.14 18.49 -6.48
C TYR A 19 -1.74 17.17 -5.97
N ALA A 20 -2.90 17.24 -5.31
CA ALA A 20 -3.55 16.03 -4.80
C ALA A 20 -4.01 15.09 -5.90
N GLU A 21 -4.42 15.62 -7.06
CA GLU A 21 -4.87 14.82 -8.18
C GLU A 21 -3.73 14.11 -8.91
N GLU A 22 -2.51 14.63 -8.83
CA GLU A 22 -1.36 14.03 -9.48
C GLU A 22 -0.79 12.82 -8.75
N VAL A 23 -1.15 12.64 -7.49
CA VAL A 23 -0.65 11.50 -6.70
C VAL A 23 -1.43 10.26 -7.09
N SER A 24 -0.80 9.36 -7.82
CA SER A 24 -1.37 8.07 -8.18
C SER A 24 -0.74 6.97 -7.34
N ILE A 25 -1.54 5.95 -7.02
CA ILE A 25 -1.08 4.81 -6.25
C ILE A 25 -0.76 3.67 -7.19
N ASP A 26 0.50 3.22 -7.17
CA ASP A 26 0.94 2.07 -7.94
C ASP A 26 0.72 0.80 -7.10
N SER A 27 -0.27 0.01 -7.49
CA SER A 27 -0.62 -1.23 -6.79
C SER A 27 0.48 -2.28 -6.84
N GLY A 28 1.40 -2.17 -7.79
CA GLY A 28 2.50 -3.12 -7.95
C GLY A 28 3.77 -2.73 -7.19
N ASP A 29 3.82 -1.54 -6.63
CA ASP A 29 5.01 -1.06 -5.92
C ASP A 29 5.10 -1.68 -4.53
N PRO A 30 6.23 -2.34 -4.17
CA PRO A 30 6.38 -2.94 -2.85
C PRO A 30 6.17 -1.96 -1.69
N CYS A 31 6.60 -0.71 -1.84
CA CYS A 31 6.42 0.28 -0.77
C CYS A 31 4.96 0.66 -0.59
N THR A 32 4.21 0.79 -1.68
CA THR A 32 2.77 1.07 -1.61
C THR A 32 2.04 -0.10 -0.94
N VAL A 33 2.35 -1.32 -1.34
CA VAL A 33 1.76 -2.51 -0.74
C VAL A 33 2.11 -2.60 0.74
N PHE A 34 3.38 -2.35 1.09
CA PHE A 34 3.81 -2.35 2.48
C PHE A 34 3.00 -1.35 3.32
N MET A 35 2.86 -0.12 2.85
CA MET A 35 2.11 0.91 3.59
C MET A 35 0.64 0.53 3.77
N CYS A 36 0.01 0.02 2.72
CA CYS A 36 -1.39 -0.39 2.79
C CYS A 36 -1.58 -1.57 3.75
N MET A 37 -0.69 -2.55 3.71
CA MET A 37 -0.78 -3.71 4.60
C MET A 37 -0.46 -3.34 6.05
N ALA A 38 0.48 -2.42 6.26
CA ALA A 38 0.77 -1.91 7.60
C ALA A 38 -0.45 -1.21 8.19
N GLY A 39 -1.14 -0.38 7.40
CA GLY A 39 -2.38 0.24 7.83
C GLY A 39 -3.45 -0.78 8.16
N LYS A 40 -3.57 -1.84 7.35
CA LYS A 40 -4.55 -2.90 7.57
C LYS A 40 -4.34 -3.63 8.90
N VAL A 41 -3.09 -3.77 9.35
CA VAL A 41 -2.78 -4.35 10.67
C VAL A 41 -3.49 -3.57 11.79
N TYR A 42 -3.62 -2.25 11.62
CA TYR A 42 -4.25 -1.37 12.59
C TYR A 42 -5.73 -1.09 12.29
N GLY A 43 -6.31 -1.85 11.38
CA GLY A 43 -7.73 -1.73 11.05
C GLY A 43 -8.08 -0.69 10.01
N GLU A 44 -7.10 -0.05 9.39
CA GLU A 44 -7.36 0.89 8.32
C GLU A 44 -7.79 0.17 7.05
N ASN A 45 -8.75 0.74 6.34
CA ASN A 45 -9.35 0.09 5.18
C ASN A 45 -9.68 1.14 4.11
N SER A 46 -8.65 1.83 3.64
CA SER A 46 -8.78 2.86 2.62
C SER A 46 -9.14 2.26 1.28
N SER A 47 -10.01 2.94 0.54
CA SER A 47 -10.38 2.52 -0.82
C SER A 47 -9.17 2.53 -1.76
N GLU A 48 -8.21 3.40 -1.50
CA GLU A 48 -6.98 3.50 -2.29
C GLU A 48 -6.09 2.27 -2.13
N CYS A 49 -6.24 1.55 -1.04
CA CYS A 49 -5.47 0.35 -0.74
C CYS A 49 -6.08 -0.95 -1.26
N LYS A 50 -7.22 -0.91 -1.94
CA LYS A 50 -7.85 -2.11 -2.48
C LYS A 50 -6.93 -2.83 -3.47
N GLY A 51 -6.36 -2.11 -4.43
CA GLY A 51 -5.43 -2.68 -5.40
C GLY A 51 -4.17 -3.25 -4.76
N PRO A 52 -3.45 -2.46 -3.94
CA PRO A 52 -2.28 -2.96 -3.24
C PRO A 52 -2.55 -4.15 -2.33
N THR A 53 -3.67 -4.15 -1.62
CA THR A 53 -4.06 -5.27 -0.76
C THR A 53 -4.30 -6.52 -1.61
N LYS A 54 -4.98 -6.39 -2.73
CA LYS A 54 -5.21 -7.48 -3.65
C LYS A 54 -3.88 -8.03 -4.21
N LYS A 55 -2.96 -7.15 -4.54
CA LYS A 55 -1.63 -7.54 -5.00
C LYS A 55 -0.94 -8.43 -3.97
N PHE A 56 -0.98 -8.06 -2.70
CA PHE A 56 -0.37 -8.84 -1.63
C PHE A 56 -0.98 -10.24 -1.54
N PHE A 57 -2.32 -10.32 -1.52
CA PHE A 57 -3.00 -11.61 -1.38
C PHE A 57 -2.94 -12.46 -2.64
N ASN A 58 -2.63 -11.86 -3.80
CA ASN A 58 -2.42 -12.60 -5.04
C ASN A 58 -1.03 -13.24 -5.12
N ILE A 59 -0.12 -12.93 -4.21
CA ILE A 59 1.16 -13.61 -4.12
C ILE A 59 0.90 -14.97 -3.48
N ILE A 60 0.74 -15.98 -4.32
CA ILE A 60 0.43 -17.33 -3.89
C ILE A 60 1.33 -18.29 -4.63
N LYS A 61 2.04 -19.16 -3.89
CA LYS A 61 2.87 -20.21 -4.46
C LYS A 61 2.14 -21.53 -4.33
N LYS A 62 2.03 -22.23 -5.44
CA LYS A 62 1.31 -23.51 -5.51
C LYS A 62 2.24 -24.61 -6.01
N LYS A 63 1.94 -25.83 -5.60
CA LYS A 63 2.56 -27.04 -6.14
C LYS A 63 1.47 -28.08 -6.32
N LYS A 64 1.36 -28.62 -7.54
CA LYS A 64 0.32 -29.62 -7.89
C LYS A 64 -1.10 -29.16 -7.53
N GLY A 65 -1.38 -27.87 -7.78
CA GLY A 65 -2.70 -27.29 -7.51
C GLY A 65 -2.98 -26.93 -6.05
N ARG A 66 -2.05 -27.19 -5.16
CA ARG A 66 -2.21 -26.87 -3.72
C ARG A 66 -1.35 -25.69 -3.32
N ILE A 67 -1.89 -24.84 -2.43
CA ILE A 67 -1.15 -23.70 -1.91
C ILE A 67 -0.04 -24.18 -0.97
N ARG A 68 1.17 -23.71 -1.23
CA ARG A 68 2.33 -23.95 -0.37
C ARG A 68 2.46 -22.74 0.57
N TRP A 69 1.90 -22.86 1.76
CA TRP A 69 1.85 -21.70 2.68
C TRP A 69 3.23 -21.22 3.12
N SER A 70 4.20 -22.12 3.34
CA SER A 70 5.56 -21.70 3.68
C SER A 70 6.21 -20.92 2.55
N LYS A 71 6.03 -21.35 1.30
CA LYS A 71 6.56 -20.66 0.13
C LYS A 71 5.82 -19.36 -0.14
N THR A 72 4.50 -19.35 0.06
CA THR A 72 3.68 -18.16 -0.07
C THR A 72 4.08 -17.11 0.96
N PHE A 73 4.27 -17.53 2.22
CA PHE A 73 4.74 -16.66 3.28
C PHE A 73 6.07 -16.00 2.91
N ASP A 74 7.05 -16.82 2.49
CA ASP A 74 8.37 -16.32 2.13
C ASP A 74 8.30 -15.36 0.95
N ALA A 75 7.48 -15.66 -0.06
CA ALA A 75 7.33 -14.80 -1.24
C ALA A 75 6.68 -13.44 -0.88
N ARG A 76 5.66 -13.46 -0.02
CA ARG A 76 5.02 -12.23 0.46
C ARG A 76 5.99 -11.38 1.26
N LYS A 77 6.74 -12.00 2.16
CA LYS A 77 7.75 -11.31 2.96
C LYS A 77 8.83 -10.70 2.07
N ALA A 78 9.36 -11.47 1.12
CA ALA A 78 10.39 -10.98 0.19
C ALA A 78 9.88 -9.81 -0.63
N PHE A 79 8.62 -9.86 -1.06
CA PHE A 79 8.01 -8.74 -1.81
C PHE A 79 7.99 -7.47 -0.97
N LEU A 80 7.53 -7.54 0.27
CA LEU A 80 7.50 -6.38 1.16
C LEU A 80 8.90 -5.86 1.44
N MET A 81 9.87 -6.75 1.61
CA MET A 81 11.26 -6.37 1.89
C MET A 81 11.96 -5.73 0.69
N ASN A 82 11.40 -5.80 -0.50
CA ASN A 82 11.89 -5.05 -1.66
C ASN A 82 11.68 -3.55 -1.50
N CYS A 83 10.86 -3.11 -0.55
CA CYS A 83 10.74 -1.70 -0.22
C CYS A 83 11.89 -1.32 0.72
N PRO A 84 12.82 -0.41 0.32
CA PRO A 84 13.95 -0.04 1.18
C PRO A 84 13.52 0.60 2.50
N ARG A 85 12.31 1.17 2.55
CA ARG A 85 11.79 1.84 3.74
C ARG A 85 10.99 0.91 4.65
N ALA A 86 10.80 -0.34 4.26
CA ALA A 86 10.02 -1.28 5.05
C ALA A 86 10.76 -1.65 6.32
N ASP A 87 10.19 -1.28 7.46
CA ASP A 87 10.73 -1.64 8.77
C ASP A 87 10.51 -3.15 9.00
N PRO A 88 11.56 -3.93 9.31
CA PRO A 88 11.40 -5.36 9.57
C PRO A 88 10.38 -5.68 10.66
N ALA A 89 10.26 -4.83 11.69
CA ALA A 89 9.27 -5.05 12.75
C ALA A 89 7.84 -4.94 12.22
N HIS A 90 7.57 -3.98 11.33
CA HIS A 90 6.26 -3.83 10.71
C HIS A 90 5.99 -4.95 9.71
N VAL A 91 7.00 -5.36 8.93
CA VAL A 91 6.88 -6.51 8.04
C VAL A 91 6.50 -7.76 8.84
N SER A 92 7.15 -7.98 9.97
CA SER A 92 6.86 -9.11 10.84
C SER A 92 5.40 -9.10 11.31
N LYS A 93 4.88 -7.94 11.71
CA LYS A 93 3.47 -7.80 12.11
C LYS A 93 2.51 -8.11 10.97
N ILE A 94 2.79 -7.60 9.77
CA ILE A 94 1.98 -7.89 8.58
C ILE A 94 1.99 -9.40 8.32
N MET A 95 3.15 -10.01 8.34
CA MET A 95 3.29 -11.42 8.01
C MET A 95 2.66 -12.33 9.04
N SER A 96 2.74 -11.98 10.34
CA SER A 96 2.10 -12.79 11.36
C SER A 96 0.57 -12.75 11.24
N LYS A 97 0.01 -11.63 10.77
CA LYS A 97 -1.43 -11.46 10.65
C LYS A 97 -1.98 -11.93 9.29
N PHE A 98 -1.26 -11.68 8.21
CA PHE A 98 -1.76 -11.90 6.84
C PHE A 98 -0.90 -12.81 5.98
N GLY A 99 0.26 -13.25 6.47
CA GLY A 99 1.19 -14.03 5.68
C GLY A 99 0.67 -15.37 5.20
N ARG A 100 -0.30 -15.96 5.90
CA ARG A 100 -0.90 -17.24 5.60
C ARG A 100 -2.42 -17.16 5.43
N LYS A 101 -2.91 -16.03 4.91
CA LYS A 101 -4.34 -15.84 4.64
C LYS A 101 -4.59 -15.61 3.16
N LEU A 102 -5.78 -15.96 2.69
CA LEU A 102 -6.19 -15.69 1.32
C LEU A 102 -6.69 -14.26 1.12
N PHE A 103 -7.15 -13.64 2.16
CA PHE A 103 -7.64 -12.25 2.16
C PHE A 103 -7.83 -11.73 3.57
#